data_f57fe0eb8b49dcab6604a6e091994d2f
#
_entry.id   f57fe0eb8b49dcab6604a6e091994d2f
#
_cell.length_a   1.000
_cell.length_b   1.000
_cell.length_c   1.000
_cell.angle_alpha   90.00
_cell.angle_beta   90.00
_cell.angle_gamma   90.00
#
_symmetry.space_group_name_H-M   'P 1'
#
loop_
_entity.id
_entity.type
_entity.pdbx_description
1 polymer ?
#
loop_
_entity_poly.entity_id
_entity_poly.type
_entity_poly.pdbx_seq_one_letter_code
_entity_poly.pdbx_strand_id
1 'polypeptide(L)'
;MKAAKNYKFWFATGSQDLYGEECLRKVAEHSRIIVDRLNASGVLPYEVVWKPTLITNEVIRRTFNEANADEECAGVITWMHTFSPAKSWILGLQEYRKPLLHLHTQFNQEIPYDTIDMDFMNENQAAHGDREYGHIVTRMGIERKVIVGYWEDRQVQERIASWMCTAIGIMESSHIRVMRVADNMRNVAVTEGDKVEAQIKFGWEVDAYPVNEIAEAVEAVGKADVDTLVEEYYDKYQILLEGRDEAEFRRHVAVQAQIEIGFERFLEEKNYQAIVTHFGDLGSLKQLPGLAIQRLMQKGYGFGGEGDWKTAAMVRLMKIMAQNTPNAKGCLLYTSDAADE
;
A
#
# COMPACT_ATOMS: atom_id res chain seq x y z
N MET A 1 -4.09 -2.14 13.92
CA MET A 1 -3.49 -2.20 12.56
C MET A 1 -2.06 -1.66 12.67
N LYS A 2 -1.04 -2.43 12.30
CA LYS A 2 0.31 -1.85 12.22
C LYS A 2 0.26 -0.76 11.17
N ALA A 3 0.52 0.48 11.59
CA ALA A 3 0.49 1.64 10.72
C ALA A 3 1.53 1.46 9.61
N ALA A 4 1.11 1.72 8.37
CA ALA A 4 2.06 1.96 7.30
C ALA A 4 2.96 3.15 7.67
N LYS A 5 4.15 3.22 7.10
CA LYS A 5 5.03 4.38 7.23
C LYS A 5 4.28 5.65 6.82
N ASN A 6 4.76 6.80 7.24
CA ASN A 6 4.18 8.10 6.90
C ASN A 6 4.56 8.50 5.48
N TYR A 7 3.95 7.87 4.48
CA TYR A 7 4.28 8.04 3.08
C TYR A 7 3.82 9.38 2.51
N LYS A 8 4.60 9.90 1.55
CA LYS A 8 4.36 11.11 0.78
C LYS A 8 4.58 10.86 -0.70
N PHE A 9 4.02 11.71 -1.53
CA PHE A 9 4.22 11.66 -2.98
C PHE A 9 4.86 12.95 -3.46
N TRP A 10 5.89 12.84 -4.30
CA TRP A 10 6.55 14.01 -4.82
C TRP A 10 5.90 14.50 -6.11
N PHE A 11 5.70 15.80 -6.22
CA PHE A 11 5.19 16.45 -7.42
C PHE A 11 6.34 17.13 -8.17
N ALA A 12 6.64 16.62 -9.36
CA ALA A 12 7.80 16.98 -10.17
C ALA A 12 7.35 17.63 -11.49
N THR A 13 7.52 18.93 -11.60
CA THR A 13 7.11 19.70 -12.78
C THR A 13 8.27 19.94 -13.72
N GLY A 14 8.10 19.55 -14.98
CA GLY A 14 9.09 19.78 -16.04
C GLY A 14 8.94 21.14 -16.72
N SER A 15 10.08 21.76 -17.08
CA SER A 15 10.19 22.95 -17.91
C SER A 15 11.55 23.00 -18.57
N GLN A 16 11.93 24.14 -19.15
CA GLN A 16 13.24 24.39 -19.73
C GLN A 16 13.65 25.87 -19.64
N ASP A 17 14.96 26.13 -19.69
CA ASP A 17 15.52 27.48 -19.56
C ASP A 17 15.16 28.41 -20.72
N LEU A 18 14.80 27.87 -21.87
CA LEU A 18 14.51 28.64 -23.10
C LEU A 18 13.45 29.73 -22.91
N TYR A 19 12.52 29.52 -21.99
CA TYR A 19 11.42 30.47 -21.76
C TYR A 19 11.75 31.63 -20.80
N GLY A 20 12.96 31.64 -20.22
CA GLY A 20 13.43 32.68 -19.32
C GLY A 20 12.93 32.59 -17.88
N GLU A 21 13.51 33.41 -17.00
CA GLU A 21 13.31 33.35 -15.56
C GLU A 21 11.87 33.64 -15.13
N GLU A 22 11.16 34.55 -15.81
CA GLU A 22 9.79 34.91 -15.47
C GLU A 22 8.83 33.73 -15.72
N CYS A 23 8.96 33.07 -16.87
CA CYS A 23 8.18 31.87 -17.16
C CYS A 23 8.47 30.75 -16.13
N LEU A 24 9.73 30.50 -15.79
CA LEU A 24 10.10 29.50 -14.79
C LEU A 24 9.54 29.83 -13.41
N ARG A 25 9.47 31.12 -13.03
CA ARG A 25 8.85 31.57 -11.78
C ARG A 25 7.34 31.25 -11.77
N LYS A 26 6.64 31.56 -12.87
CA LYS A 26 5.21 31.23 -13.02
C LYS A 26 4.95 29.71 -12.99
N VAL A 27 5.79 28.94 -13.67
CA VAL A 27 5.73 27.47 -13.63
C VAL A 27 5.84 26.95 -12.19
N ALA A 28 6.79 27.46 -11.42
CA ALA A 28 6.97 27.08 -10.02
C ALA A 28 5.77 27.50 -9.15
N GLU A 29 5.21 28.68 -9.37
CA GLU A 29 4.03 29.19 -8.68
C GLU A 29 2.78 28.34 -8.96
N HIS A 30 2.48 28.10 -10.25
CA HIS A 30 1.37 27.25 -10.66
C HIS A 30 1.48 25.82 -10.11
N SER A 31 2.70 25.29 -10.14
CA SER A 31 2.99 23.96 -9.58
C SER A 31 2.71 23.89 -8.07
N ARG A 32 3.09 24.93 -7.30
CA ARG A 32 2.78 25.01 -5.86
C ARG A 32 1.28 25.14 -5.62
N ILE A 33 0.59 25.96 -6.40
CA ILE A 33 -0.88 26.11 -6.29
C ILE A 33 -1.57 24.77 -6.48
N ILE A 34 -1.17 23.99 -7.49
CA ILE A 34 -1.72 22.63 -7.70
C ILE A 34 -1.49 21.78 -6.46
N VAL A 35 -0.26 21.72 -5.96
CA VAL A 35 0.07 20.89 -4.79
C VAL A 35 -0.70 21.31 -3.55
N ASP A 36 -0.74 22.61 -3.26
CA ASP A 36 -1.43 23.14 -2.08
C ASP A 36 -2.93 22.84 -2.12
N ARG A 37 -3.57 23.00 -3.29
CA ARG A 37 -4.99 22.72 -3.45
C ARG A 37 -5.31 21.23 -3.48
N LEU A 38 -4.45 20.38 -4.06
CA LEU A 38 -4.58 18.94 -3.99
C LEU A 38 -4.54 18.48 -2.52
N ASN A 39 -3.59 18.98 -1.73
CA ASN A 39 -3.51 18.66 -0.30
C ASN A 39 -4.72 19.18 0.50
N ALA A 40 -5.24 20.35 0.15
CA ALA A 40 -6.41 20.94 0.80
C ALA A 40 -7.77 20.34 0.37
N SER A 41 -7.78 19.51 -0.69
CA SER A 41 -9.01 18.97 -1.28
C SER A 41 -9.82 18.04 -0.35
N GLY A 42 -9.14 17.41 0.62
CA GLY A 42 -9.70 16.35 1.46
C GLY A 42 -9.99 15.04 0.73
N VAL A 43 -9.55 14.90 -0.53
CA VAL A 43 -9.76 13.71 -1.36
C VAL A 43 -8.52 12.79 -1.31
N LEU A 44 -7.33 13.37 -1.30
CA LEU A 44 -6.08 12.61 -1.30
C LEU A 44 -5.80 12.02 0.08
N PRO A 45 -5.48 10.71 0.18
CA PRO A 45 -5.21 10.06 1.45
C PRO A 45 -3.78 10.29 1.97
N TYR A 46 -2.90 10.87 1.15
CA TYR A 46 -1.49 11.12 1.47
C TYR A 46 -1.04 12.49 0.99
N GLU A 47 -0.06 13.05 1.68
CA GLU A 47 0.53 14.33 1.33
C GLU A 47 1.25 14.31 -0.02
N VAL A 48 1.06 15.36 -0.80
CA VAL A 48 1.85 15.66 -2.01
C VAL A 48 2.87 16.74 -1.66
N VAL A 49 4.15 16.47 -1.93
CA VAL A 49 5.27 17.38 -1.66
C VAL A 49 5.74 18.01 -2.95
N TRP A 50 5.68 19.33 -3.03
CA TRP A 50 6.20 20.06 -4.17
C TRP A 50 7.73 19.93 -4.26
N LYS A 51 8.24 19.70 -5.47
CA LYS A 51 9.69 19.73 -5.79
C LYS A 51 9.98 20.91 -6.72
N PRO A 52 11.18 21.52 -6.61
CA PRO A 52 11.59 22.58 -7.52
C PRO A 52 11.47 22.14 -8.98
N THR A 53 11.18 23.10 -9.87
CA THR A 53 11.00 22.84 -11.30
C THR A 53 12.23 22.14 -11.91
N LEU A 54 11.98 21.07 -12.64
CA LEU A 54 13.00 20.21 -13.24
C LEU A 54 13.33 20.69 -14.66
N ILE A 55 14.52 21.27 -14.83
CA ILE A 55 14.91 21.96 -16.08
C ILE A 55 16.12 21.34 -16.78
N THR A 56 17.00 20.64 -16.05
CA THR A 56 18.21 20.02 -16.64
C THR A 56 18.30 18.53 -16.32
N ASN A 57 19.09 17.81 -17.11
CA ASN A 57 19.37 16.38 -16.90
C ASN A 57 19.85 16.10 -15.47
N GLU A 58 20.75 16.94 -14.95
CA GLU A 58 21.36 16.76 -13.64
C GLU A 58 20.34 16.94 -12.52
N VAL A 59 19.49 17.97 -12.62
CA VAL A 59 18.43 18.24 -11.63
C VAL A 59 17.40 17.12 -11.66
N ILE A 60 16.97 16.69 -12.85
CA ILE A 60 16.02 15.57 -13.00
C ILE A 60 16.59 14.30 -12.39
N ARG A 61 17.81 13.91 -12.80
CA ARG A 61 18.47 12.71 -12.31
C ARG A 61 18.65 12.72 -10.78
N ARG A 62 19.10 13.85 -10.23
CA ARG A 62 19.27 14.02 -8.78
C ARG A 62 17.94 13.86 -8.06
N THR A 63 16.87 14.51 -8.53
CA THR A 63 15.55 14.43 -7.90
C THR A 63 15.00 13.00 -7.87
N PHE A 64 15.15 12.24 -8.96
CA PHE A 64 14.72 10.83 -8.99
C PHE A 64 15.58 9.92 -8.10
N ASN A 65 16.89 10.20 -7.98
CA ASN A 65 17.76 9.45 -7.07
C ASN A 65 17.46 9.77 -5.60
N GLU A 66 17.19 11.03 -5.28
CA GLU A 66 16.71 11.43 -3.97
C GLU A 66 15.37 10.75 -3.63
N ALA A 67 14.44 10.69 -4.60
CA ALA A 67 13.16 9.99 -4.43
C ALA A 67 13.35 8.48 -4.18
N ASN A 68 14.30 7.83 -4.86
CA ASN A 68 14.64 6.43 -4.60
C ASN A 68 15.17 6.21 -3.17
N ALA A 69 16.00 7.13 -2.68
CA ALA A 69 16.65 7.04 -1.37
C ALA A 69 15.74 7.42 -0.20
N ASP A 70 14.72 8.24 -0.44
CA ASP A 70 13.79 8.70 0.59
C ASP A 70 12.76 7.62 0.89
N GLU A 71 12.85 6.97 2.04
CA GLU A 71 11.93 5.90 2.45
C GLU A 71 10.47 6.36 2.63
N GLU A 72 10.22 7.65 2.85
CA GLU A 72 8.88 8.21 2.93
C GLU A 72 8.29 8.53 1.55
N CYS A 73 9.10 8.69 0.52
CA CYS A 73 8.61 8.91 -0.84
C CYS A 73 8.04 7.62 -1.43
N ALA A 74 6.73 7.52 -1.59
CA ALA A 74 6.06 6.35 -2.15
C ALA A 74 5.90 6.39 -3.67
N GLY A 75 6.15 7.53 -4.31
CA GLY A 75 6.05 7.68 -5.75
C GLY A 75 6.19 9.12 -6.21
N VAL A 76 6.35 9.29 -7.50
CA VAL A 76 6.48 10.61 -8.12
C VAL A 76 5.33 10.86 -9.09
N ILE A 77 4.71 12.03 -8.97
CA ILE A 77 3.73 12.58 -9.90
C ILE A 77 4.46 13.56 -10.79
N THR A 78 4.52 13.30 -12.08
CA THR A 78 5.13 14.21 -13.07
C THR A 78 4.07 15.04 -13.78
N TRP A 79 4.40 16.28 -14.08
CA TRP A 79 3.58 17.19 -14.86
C TRP A 79 4.46 18.06 -15.78
N MET A 80 4.06 18.20 -17.04
CA MET A 80 4.72 19.07 -18.01
C MET A 80 3.87 20.31 -18.18
N HIS A 81 4.22 21.41 -17.49
CA HIS A 81 3.47 22.67 -17.62
C HIS A 81 3.80 23.37 -18.93
N THR A 82 5.09 23.54 -19.20
CA THR A 82 5.61 23.98 -20.49
C THR A 82 6.12 22.77 -21.29
N PHE A 83 6.66 23.01 -22.45
CA PHE A 83 7.48 21.99 -23.09
C PHE A 83 8.75 21.73 -22.27
N SER A 84 8.94 20.52 -21.86
CA SER A 84 10.15 20.04 -21.19
C SER A 84 10.78 18.96 -22.07
N PRO A 85 12.00 19.18 -22.59
CA PRO A 85 12.63 18.24 -23.53
C PRO A 85 12.76 16.84 -22.91
N ALA A 86 12.02 15.87 -23.43
CA ALA A 86 11.92 14.53 -22.82
C ALA A 86 13.26 13.78 -22.81
N LYS A 87 14.17 14.13 -23.69
CA LYS A 87 15.53 13.57 -23.70
C LYS A 87 16.29 13.86 -22.40
N SER A 88 15.98 14.96 -21.72
CA SER A 88 16.56 15.31 -20.42
C SER A 88 16.12 14.41 -19.29
N TRP A 89 15.00 13.70 -19.45
CA TRP A 89 14.42 12.81 -18.43
C TRP A 89 14.98 11.39 -18.46
N ILE A 90 15.66 10.99 -19.55
CA ILE A 90 16.06 9.60 -19.79
C ILE A 90 16.87 9.03 -18.63
N LEU A 91 17.92 9.70 -18.18
CA LEU A 91 18.81 9.18 -17.14
C LEU A 91 18.09 9.08 -15.78
N GLY A 92 17.30 10.09 -15.42
CA GLY A 92 16.53 10.04 -14.18
C GLY A 92 15.49 8.92 -14.18
N LEU A 93 14.75 8.79 -15.27
CA LEU A 93 13.75 7.73 -15.43
C LEU A 93 14.37 6.33 -15.45
N GLN A 94 15.55 6.17 -16.07
CA GLN A 94 16.25 4.88 -16.12
C GLN A 94 16.67 4.37 -14.74
N GLU A 95 17.02 5.29 -13.85
CA GLU A 95 17.46 4.98 -12.49
C GLU A 95 16.29 4.89 -11.49
N TYR A 96 15.12 5.40 -11.84
CA TYR A 96 13.95 5.43 -10.95
C TYR A 96 13.34 4.04 -10.72
N ARG A 97 12.95 3.74 -9.48
CA ARG A 97 12.51 2.39 -9.06
C ARG A 97 11.16 2.36 -8.34
N LYS A 98 10.52 3.52 -8.15
CA LYS A 98 9.27 3.63 -7.41
C LYS A 98 8.08 3.90 -8.34
N PRO A 99 6.83 3.80 -7.86
CA PRO A 99 5.65 4.11 -8.65
C PRO A 99 5.68 5.49 -9.31
N LEU A 100 5.34 5.54 -10.59
CA LEU A 100 5.30 6.75 -11.40
C LEU A 100 3.88 7.03 -11.87
N LEU A 101 3.41 8.28 -11.65
CA LEU A 101 2.20 8.81 -12.24
C LEU A 101 2.54 10.00 -13.11
N HIS A 102 1.95 10.07 -14.29
CA HIS A 102 1.96 11.25 -15.12
C HIS A 102 0.58 11.90 -15.11
N LEU A 103 0.50 13.12 -14.58
CA LEU A 103 -0.72 13.94 -14.60
C LEU A 103 -0.73 14.78 -15.87
N HIS A 104 -1.59 14.40 -16.81
CA HIS A 104 -1.80 15.12 -18.06
C HIS A 104 -2.92 16.15 -17.84
N THR A 105 -2.55 17.36 -17.50
CA THR A 105 -3.47 18.45 -17.15
C THR A 105 -2.97 19.80 -17.64
N GLN A 106 -3.87 20.75 -17.73
CA GLN A 106 -3.57 22.17 -17.91
C GLN A 106 -3.77 22.91 -16.59
N PHE A 107 -3.00 23.96 -16.34
CA PHE A 107 -3.19 24.78 -15.15
C PHE A 107 -4.55 25.49 -15.17
N ASN A 108 -4.90 26.08 -16.31
CA ASN A 108 -6.18 26.78 -16.51
C ASN A 108 -7.27 25.80 -16.93
N GLN A 109 -8.46 25.97 -16.39
CA GLN A 109 -9.63 25.16 -16.76
C GLN A 109 -10.11 25.47 -18.20
N GLU A 110 -10.04 26.73 -18.59
CA GLU A 110 -10.47 27.21 -19.90
C GLU A 110 -9.34 27.99 -20.60
N ILE A 111 -9.40 28.03 -21.91
CA ILE A 111 -8.47 28.82 -22.73
C ILE A 111 -8.99 30.27 -22.76
N PRO A 112 -8.20 31.27 -22.34
CA PRO A 112 -8.62 32.67 -22.33
C PRO A 112 -8.54 33.26 -23.76
N TYR A 113 -9.48 32.92 -24.62
CA TYR A 113 -9.47 33.24 -26.05
C TYR A 113 -9.29 34.74 -26.37
N ASP A 114 -9.81 35.61 -25.49
CA ASP A 114 -9.77 37.06 -25.71
C ASP A 114 -8.39 37.68 -25.40
N THR A 115 -7.55 36.98 -24.65
CA THR A 115 -6.25 37.51 -24.16
C THR A 115 -5.08 36.60 -24.46
N ILE A 116 -5.30 35.48 -25.16
CA ILE A 116 -4.24 34.53 -25.51
C ILE A 116 -3.23 35.14 -26.45
N ASP A 117 -1.97 34.98 -26.11
CA ASP A 117 -0.81 35.40 -26.91
C ASP A 117 0.26 34.32 -26.97
N MET A 118 1.41 34.65 -27.54
CA MET A 118 2.54 33.70 -27.65
C MET A 118 3.16 33.35 -26.30
N ASP A 119 3.16 34.29 -25.36
CA ASP A 119 3.68 34.04 -24.02
C ASP A 119 2.77 33.06 -23.25
N PHE A 120 1.45 33.23 -23.32
CA PHE A 120 0.51 32.26 -22.81
C PHE A 120 0.69 30.87 -23.44
N MET A 121 0.90 30.79 -24.75
CA MET A 121 1.15 29.53 -25.43
C MET A 121 2.43 28.85 -24.94
N ASN A 122 3.51 29.63 -24.76
CA ASN A 122 4.79 29.10 -24.26
C ASN A 122 4.68 28.59 -22.83
N GLU A 123 3.93 29.26 -21.98
CA GLU A 123 3.68 28.85 -20.61
C GLU A 123 2.81 27.57 -20.52
N ASN A 124 1.90 27.37 -21.46
CA ASN A 124 0.86 26.34 -21.39
C ASN A 124 0.98 25.26 -22.48
N GLN A 125 2.19 24.70 -22.65
CA GLN A 125 2.48 23.64 -23.62
C GLN A 125 2.43 22.23 -23.04
N ALA A 126 1.58 21.97 -22.06
CA ALA A 126 1.45 20.66 -21.44
C ALA A 126 1.21 19.56 -22.48
N ALA A 127 0.26 19.73 -23.39
CA ALA A 127 -0.05 18.73 -24.41
C ALA A 127 1.16 18.36 -25.30
N HIS A 128 2.02 19.32 -25.61
CA HIS A 128 3.26 19.07 -26.36
C HIS A 128 4.30 18.34 -25.49
N GLY A 129 4.55 18.84 -24.29
CA GLY A 129 5.49 18.22 -23.34
C GLY A 129 5.08 16.81 -22.95
N ASP A 130 3.81 16.60 -22.63
CA ASP A 130 3.25 15.30 -22.24
C ASP A 130 3.38 14.25 -23.35
N ARG A 131 3.16 14.65 -24.61
CA ARG A 131 3.28 13.74 -25.75
C ARG A 131 4.70 13.24 -25.92
N GLU A 132 5.68 14.13 -25.84
CA GLU A 132 7.09 13.76 -25.98
C GLU A 132 7.58 12.97 -24.76
N TYR A 133 7.21 13.38 -23.56
CA TYR A 133 7.48 12.64 -22.34
C TYR A 133 6.88 11.24 -22.38
N GLY A 134 5.60 11.13 -22.77
CA GLY A 134 4.92 9.85 -22.93
C GLY A 134 5.59 8.94 -23.94
N HIS A 135 6.09 9.49 -25.06
CA HIS A 135 6.86 8.75 -26.06
C HIS A 135 8.11 8.13 -25.45
N ILE A 136 8.92 8.92 -24.73
CA ILE A 136 10.17 8.42 -24.11
C ILE A 136 9.88 7.38 -23.05
N VAL A 137 8.95 7.61 -22.12
CA VAL A 137 8.63 6.66 -21.05
C VAL A 137 8.14 5.32 -21.63
N THR A 138 7.31 5.36 -22.68
CA THR A 138 6.85 4.15 -23.38
C THR A 138 8.00 3.44 -24.08
N ARG A 139 8.86 4.18 -24.78
CA ARG A 139 10.03 3.64 -25.47
C ARG A 139 11.03 2.97 -24.54
N MET A 140 11.15 3.47 -23.30
CA MET A 140 12.00 2.90 -22.25
C MET A 140 11.37 1.67 -21.56
N GLY A 141 10.10 1.33 -21.87
CA GLY A 141 9.39 0.24 -21.22
C GLY A 141 9.07 0.50 -19.74
N ILE A 142 9.00 1.77 -19.32
CA ILE A 142 8.70 2.15 -17.95
C ILE A 142 7.19 2.20 -17.76
N GLU A 143 6.70 1.42 -16.80
CA GLU A 143 5.30 1.44 -16.40
C GLU A 143 4.99 2.74 -15.66
N ARG A 144 3.88 3.35 -16.02
CA ARG A 144 3.36 4.54 -15.35
C ARG A 144 1.84 4.55 -15.35
N LYS A 145 1.25 5.18 -14.37
CA LYS A 145 -0.16 5.58 -14.42
C LYS A 145 -0.27 6.89 -15.17
N VAL A 146 -1.18 6.99 -16.12
CA VAL A 146 -1.55 8.26 -16.77
C VAL A 146 -2.94 8.65 -16.31
N ILE A 147 -3.07 9.88 -15.79
CA ILE A 147 -4.35 10.48 -15.42
C ILE A 147 -4.51 11.74 -16.25
N VAL A 148 -5.62 11.82 -16.98
CA VAL A 148 -5.96 12.93 -17.86
C VAL A 148 -7.19 13.65 -17.32
N GLY A 149 -7.16 14.98 -17.34
CA GLY A 149 -8.26 15.84 -16.95
C GLY A 149 -7.80 17.06 -16.14
N TYR A 150 -8.74 17.97 -15.85
CA TYR A 150 -8.43 19.15 -15.06
C TYR A 150 -8.14 18.76 -13.59
N TRP A 151 -7.02 19.24 -13.07
CA TRP A 151 -6.49 18.79 -11.76
C TRP A 151 -7.40 19.11 -10.56
N GLU A 152 -8.30 20.10 -10.65
CA GLU A 152 -9.31 20.38 -9.63
C GLU A 152 -10.56 19.48 -9.75
N ASP A 153 -10.74 18.78 -10.85
CA ASP A 153 -11.88 17.87 -11.00
C ASP A 153 -11.82 16.74 -9.96
N ARG A 154 -12.91 16.59 -9.23
CA ARG A 154 -13.00 15.56 -8.19
C ARG A 154 -12.69 14.16 -8.70
N GLN A 155 -13.15 13.82 -9.90
CA GLN A 155 -12.86 12.50 -10.50
C GLN A 155 -11.36 12.31 -10.80
N VAL A 156 -10.64 13.36 -11.19
CA VAL A 156 -9.18 13.33 -11.38
C VAL A 156 -8.50 13.10 -10.04
N GLN A 157 -8.90 13.82 -9.00
CA GLN A 157 -8.37 13.68 -7.65
C GLN A 157 -8.64 12.28 -7.06
N GLU A 158 -9.83 11.73 -7.25
CA GLU A 158 -10.17 10.36 -6.83
C GLU A 158 -9.33 9.29 -7.55
N ARG A 159 -9.01 9.50 -8.82
CA ARG A 159 -8.09 8.61 -9.56
C ARG A 159 -6.65 8.71 -9.06
N ILE A 160 -6.20 9.93 -8.69
CA ILE A 160 -4.89 10.12 -8.04
C ILE A 160 -4.89 9.41 -6.69
N ALA A 161 -5.92 9.59 -5.86
CA ALA A 161 -6.04 8.93 -4.56
C ALA A 161 -6.02 7.39 -4.68
N SER A 162 -6.73 6.83 -5.66
CA SER A 162 -6.71 5.38 -5.94
C SER A 162 -5.32 4.90 -6.33
N TRP A 163 -4.60 5.66 -7.17
CA TRP A 163 -3.22 5.32 -7.54
C TRP A 163 -2.28 5.41 -6.32
N MET A 164 -2.44 6.41 -5.46
CA MET A 164 -1.65 6.52 -4.23
C MET A 164 -1.79 5.27 -3.36
N CYS A 165 -3.00 4.78 -3.15
CA CYS A 165 -3.24 3.54 -2.40
C CYS A 165 -2.55 2.33 -3.03
N THR A 166 -2.58 2.21 -4.36
CA THR A 166 -1.87 1.14 -5.08
C THR A 166 -0.35 1.28 -4.93
N ALA A 167 0.17 2.50 -5.04
CA ALA A 167 1.59 2.78 -4.88
C ALA A 167 2.10 2.42 -3.48
N ILE A 168 1.32 2.70 -2.43
CA ILE A 168 1.65 2.25 -1.07
C ILE A 168 1.71 0.72 -0.99
N GLY A 169 0.79 0.01 -1.64
CA GLY A 169 0.85 -1.45 -1.73
C GLY A 169 2.17 -1.94 -2.34
N ILE A 170 2.64 -1.30 -3.42
CA ILE A 170 3.92 -1.65 -4.04
C ILE A 170 5.10 -1.41 -3.07
N MET A 171 5.10 -0.27 -2.37
CA MET A 171 6.16 0.04 -1.41
C MET A 171 6.17 -0.92 -0.21
N GLU A 172 5.01 -1.26 0.31
CA GLU A 172 4.87 -2.15 1.47
C GLU A 172 5.05 -3.63 1.11
N SER A 173 4.87 -4.01 -0.16
CA SER A 173 5.01 -5.41 -0.59
C SER A 173 6.36 -6.00 -0.18
N SER A 174 7.45 -5.26 -0.39
CA SER A 174 8.81 -5.72 -0.05
C SER A 174 9.08 -5.83 1.46
N HIS A 175 8.15 -5.44 2.31
CA HIS A 175 8.24 -5.52 3.76
C HIS A 175 7.31 -6.59 4.36
N ILE A 176 6.59 -7.34 3.52
CA ILE A 176 5.70 -8.38 4.00
C ILE A 176 6.49 -9.63 4.35
N ARG A 177 6.42 -10.00 5.62
CA ARG A 177 6.95 -11.25 6.15
C ARG A 177 5.80 -12.14 6.61
N VAL A 178 5.77 -13.38 6.12
CA VAL A 178 4.73 -14.37 6.41
C VAL A 178 5.30 -15.46 7.28
N MET A 179 4.70 -15.68 8.44
CA MET A 179 4.97 -16.82 9.29
C MET A 179 4.12 -18.00 8.85
N ARG A 180 4.75 -19.04 8.31
CA ARG A 180 4.07 -20.30 8.01
C ARG A 180 4.25 -21.28 9.17
N VAL A 181 3.18 -21.59 9.88
CA VAL A 181 3.17 -22.60 10.95
C VAL A 181 2.94 -23.96 10.32
N ALA A 182 3.84 -24.89 10.57
CA ALA A 182 3.91 -26.20 9.94
C ALA A 182 4.12 -26.13 8.41
N ASP A 183 3.52 -27.02 7.64
CA ASP A 183 3.69 -27.11 6.19
C ASP A 183 2.41 -26.78 5.42
N ASN A 184 2.42 -26.92 4.12
CA ASN A 184 1.22 -26.87 3.27
C ASN A 184 0.37 -28.14 3.49
N MET A 185 -0.96 -28.03 3.32
CA MET A 185 -1.83 -29.20 3.34
C MET A 185 -1.43 -30.19 2.24
N ARG A 186 -1.33 -31.46 2.61
CA ARG A 186 -0.95 -32.51 1.66
C ARG A 186 -1.99 -32.61 0.56
N ASN A 187 -1.51 -32.67 -0.68
CA ASN A 187 -2.32 -32.83 -1.89
C ASN A 187 -3.24 -31.63 -2.24
N VAL A 188 -3.04 -30.49 -1.59
CA VAL A 188 -3.76 -29.24 -1.92
C VAL A 188 -2.86 -28.34 -2.77
N ALA A 189 -2.94 -28.51 -4.09
CA ALA A 189 -2.02 -27.90 -5.04
C ALA A 189 -1.99 -26.38 -5.00
N VAL A 190 -3.11 -25.72 -4.68
CA VAL A 190 -3.20 -24.24 -4.64
C VAL A 190 -2.42 -23.63 -3.50
N THR A 191 -2.09 -24.38 -2.45
CA THR A 191 -1.31 -23.89 -1.32
C THR A 191 0.19 -23.90 -1.60
N GLU A 192 0.63 -24.66 -2.59
CA GLU A 192 2.03 -24.74 -3.00
C GLU A 192 2.49 -23.45 -3.69
N GLY A 193 3.80 -23.21 -3.66
CA GLY A 193 4.39 -22.07 -4.35
C GLY A 193 5.89 -21.94 -4.12
N ASP A 194 6.55 -21.26 -5.04
CA ASP A 194 7.96 -20.94 -4.96
C ASP A 194 8.17 -19.68 -4.11
N LYS A 195 8.68 -19.86 -2.89
CA LYS A 195 8.96 -18.75 -1.95
C LYS A 195 10.10 -17.87 -2.42
N VAL A 196 11.07 -18.42 -3.13
CA VAL A 196 12.20 -17.66 -3.67
C VAL A 196 11.72 -16.76 -4.82
N GLU A 197 10.89 -17.29 -5.72
CA GLU A 197 10.29 -16.50 -6.79
C GLU A 197 9.39 -15.39 -6.23
N ALA A 198 8.63 -15.66 -5.16
CA ALA A 198 7.81 -14.66 -4.49
C ALA A 198 8.66 -13.52 -3.90
N GLN A 199 9.81 -13.85 -3.31
CA GLN A 199 10.73 -12.85 -2.79
C GLN A 199 11.35 -12.03 -3.93
N ILE A 200 11.75 -12.67 -5.03
CA ILE A 200 12.29 -11.97 -6.21
C ILE A 200 11.26 -11.02 -6.82
N LYS A 201 10.01 -11.46 -6.97
CA LYS A 201 8.95 -10.69 -7.68
C LYS A 201 8.26 -9.66 -6.81
N PHE A 202 7.99 -10.00 -5.54
CA PHE A 202 7.14 -9.19 -4.66
C PHE A 202 7.86 -8.73 -3.39
N GLY A 203 9.05 -9.24 -3.11
CA GLY A 203 9.80 -8.99 -1.89
C GLY A 203 9.27 -9.74 -0.67
N TRP A 204 8.35 -10.68 -0.81
CA TRP A 204 7.75 -11.41 0.30
C TRP A 204 8.72 -12.41 0.91
N GLU A 205 8.91 -12.32 2.22
CA GLU A 205 9.69 -13.30 2.98
C GLU A 205 8.75 -14.31 3.65
N VAL A 206 8.99 -15.60 3.46
CA VAL A 206 8.15 -16.67 4.02
C VAL A 206 9.00 -17.63 4.82
N ASP A 207 8.87 -17.59 6.14
CA ASP A 207 9.59 -18.45 7.07
C ASP A 207 8.67 -19.53 7.65
N ALA A 208 9.18 -20.75 7.72
CA ALA A 208 8.47 -21.88 8.29
C ALA A 208 8.86 -22.09 9.76
N TYR A 209 7.84 -22.28 10.60
CA TYR A 209 8.02 -22.59 12.02
C TYR A 209 7.40 -23.94 12.37
N PRO A 210 8.06 -24.76 13.19
CA PRO A 210 7.44 -25.92 13.78
C PRO A 210 6.25 -25.49 14.63
N VAL A 211 5.17 -26.25 14.60
CA VAL A 211 3.95 -25.93 15.38
C VAL A 211 4.24 -25.88 16.89
N ASN A 212 5.20 -26.63 17.38
CA ASN A 212 5.56 -26.64 18.81
C ASN A 212 6.08 -25.31 19.33
N GLU A 213 6.86 -24.56 18.54
CA GLU A 213 7.36 -23.23 18.94
C GLU A 213 6.19 -22.26 19.17
N ILE A 214 5.21 -22.32 18.31
CA ILE A 214 4.01 -21.48 18.42
C ILE A 214 3.13 -21.95 19.59
N ALA A 215 2.98 -23.24 19.78
CA ALA A 215 2.22 -23.81 20.89
C ALA A 215 2.85 -23.43 22.24
N GLU A 216 4.17 -23.48 22.38
CA GLU A 216 4.89 -23.03 23.58
C GLU A 216 4.64 -21.54 23.85
N ALA A 217 4.64 -20.68 22.83
CA ALA A 217 4.31 -19.26 22.99
C ALA A 217 2.86 -19.05 23.46
N VAL A 218 1.92 -19.88 23.01
CA VAL A 218 0.53 -19.86 23.45
C VAL A 218 0.41 -20.35 24.90
N GLU A 219 1.08 -21.43 25.26
CA GLU A 219 1.08 -21.99 26.62
C GLU A 219 1.70 -21.04 27.65
N ALA A 220 2.66 -20.21 27.23
CA ALA A 220 3.31 -19.20 28.08
C ALA A 220 2.41 -18.01 28.43
N VAL A 221 1.23 -17.87 27.80
CA VAL A 221 0.32 -16.76 28.08
C VAL A 221 -0.29 -16.88 29.48
N GLY A 222 -0.13 -15.85 30.30
CA GLY A 222 -0.63 -15.79 31.66
C GLY A 222 -2.16 -15.76 31.75
N LYS A 223 -2.71 -16.42 32.75
CA LYS A 223 -4.17 -16.47 32.98
C LYS A 223 -4.82 -15.09 33.08
N ALA A 224 -4.17 -14.12 33.71
CA ALA A 224 -4.72 -12.77 33.87
C ALA A 224 -4.94 -12.07 32.54
N ASP A 225 -4.02 -12.25 31.58
CA ASP A 225 -4.13 -11.67 30.23
C ASP A 225 -5.28 -12.32 29.47
N VAL A 226 -5.40 -13.65 29.58
CA VAL A 226 -6.51 -14.42 29.01
C VAL A 226 -7.84 -13.94 29.53
N ASP A 227 -7.98 -13.86 30.88
CA ASP A 227 -9.23 -13.41 31.52
C ASP A 227 -9.61 -11.99 31.05
N THR A 228 -8.65 -11.10 30.97
CA THR A 228 -8.86 -9.71 30.43
C THR A 228 -9.39 -9.71 29.00
N LEU A 229 -8.80 -10.52 28.13
CA LEU A 229 -9.23 -10.57 26.73
C LEU A 229 -10.60 -11.26 26.57
N VAL A 230 -10.91 -12.24 27.41
CA VAL A 230 -12.25 -12.87 27.45
C VAL A 230 -13.31 -11.83 27.82
N GLU A 231 -13.08 -11.01 28.86
CA GLU A 231 -14.02 -9.92 29.20
C GLU A 231 -14.22 -8.96 28.03
N GLU A 232 -13.12 -8.60 27.33
CA GLU A 232 -13.22 -7.77 26.13
C GLU A 232 -14.10 -8.41 25.04
N TYR A 233 -14.03 -9.72 24.83
CA TYR A 233 -14.91 -10.42 23.89
C TYR A 233 -16.38 -10.32 24.29
N TYR A 234 -16.69 -10.54 25.57
CA TYR A 234 -18.06 -10.47 26.08
C TYR A 234 -18.61 -9.02 26.04
N ASP A 235 -17.76 -8.04 26.16
CA ASP A 235 -18.14 -6.63 26.02
C ASP A 235 -18.39 -6.22 24.55
N LYS A 236 -17.57 -6.71 23.64
CA LYS A 236 -17.61 -6.30 22.22
C LYS A 236 -18.59 -7.09 21.37
N TYR A 237 -18.87 -8.34 21.71
CA TYR A 237 -19.64 -9.24 20.86
C TYR A 237 -20.92 -9.71 21.52
N GLN A 238 -21.97 -9.83 20.72
CA GLN A 238 -23.17 -10.50 21.16
C GLN A 238 -22.92 -12.01 21.21
N ILE A 239 -23.02 -12.60 22.42
CA ILE A 239 -22.80 -14.03 22.62
C ILE A 239 -24.12 -14.78 22.45
N LEU A 240 -24.18 -15.72 21.52
CA LEU A 240 -25.32 -16.58 21.27
C LEU A 240 -25.01 -18.00 21.79
N LEU A 241 -25.54 -18.36 22.94
CA LEU A 241 -25.23 -19.67 23.53
C LEU A 241 -25.98 -20.82 22.87
N GLU A 242 -27.16 -20.55 22.29
CA GLU A 242 -27.99 -21.57 21.61
C GLU A 242 -28.20 -22.88 22.38
N GLY A 243 -28.37 -22.76 23.70
CA GLY A 243 -28.57 -23.87 24.58
C GLY A 243 -27.29 -24.53 25.12
N ARG A 244 -26.12 -24.02 24.77
CA ARG A 244 -24.84 -24.48 25.38
C ARG A 244 -24.69 -23.98 26.81
N ASP A 245 -23.96 -24.74 27.61
CA ASP A 245 -23.57 -24.29 28.96
C ASP A 245 -22.63 -23.11 28.90
N GLU A 246 -22.98 -22.02 29.56
CA GLU A 246 -22.21 -20.76 29.47
C GLU A 246 -20.80 -20.92 30.07
N ALA A 247 -20.65 -21.67 31.15
CA ALA A 247 -19.32 -21.84 31.75
C ALA A 247 -18.40 -22.70 30.88
N GLU A 248 -18.96 -23.68 30.19
CA GLU A 248 -18.22 -24.49 29.23
C GLU A 248 -17.84 -23.64 27.98
N PHE A 249 -18.79 -22.89 27.43
CA PHE A 249 -18.55 -22.00 26.32
C PHE A 249 -17.45 -20.99 26.65
N ARG A 250 -17.50 -20.38 27.84
CA ARG A 250 -16.48 -19.42 28.28
C ARG A 250 -15.09 -20.06 28.39
N ARG A 251 -14.99 -21.34 28.81
CA ARG A 251 -13.70 -22.06 28.79
C ARG A 251 -13.16 -22.24 27.39
N HIS A 252 -14.02 -22.53 26.41
CA HIS A 252 -13.60 -22.63 24.99
C HIS A 252 -13.15 -21.27 24.43
N VAL A 253 -13.86 -20.19 24.75
CA VAL A 253 -13.48 -18.84 24.40
C VAL A 253 -12.14 -18.43 25.00
N ALA A 254 -11.86 -18.85 26.24
CA ALA A 254 -10.57 -18.60 26.90
C ALA A 254 -9.39 -19.27 26.15
N VAL A 255 -9.61 -20.44 25.55
CA VAL A 255 -8.59 -21.07 24.69
C VAL A 255 -8.31 -20.20 23.45
N GLN A 256 -9.34 -19.63 22.81
CA GLN A 256 -9.17 -18.72 21.68
C GLN A 256 -8.42 -17.43 22.07
N ALA A 257 -8.74 -16.88 23.24
CA ALA A 257 -8.05 -15.73 23.78
C ALA A 257 -6.56 -16.02 24.04
N GLN A 258 -6.26 -17.20 24.60
CA GLN A 258 -4.88 -17.64 24.80
C GLN A 258 -4.12 -17.76 23.49
N ILE A 259 -4.74 -18.34 22.45
CA ILE A 259 -4.18 -18.47 21.12
C ILE A 259 -3.95 -17.07 20.48
N GLU A 260 -4.94 -16.16 20.55
CA GLU A 260 -4.80 -14.80 20.00
C GLU A 260 -3.59 -14.09 20.59
N ILE A 261 -3.48 -14.08 21.93
CA ILE A 261 -2.38 -13.39 22.61
C ILE A 261 -1.04 -14.03 22.27
N GLY A 262 -0.95 -15.34 22.28
CA GLY A 262 0.29 -16.06 21.96
C GLY A 262 0.75 -15.81 20.54
N PHE A 263 -0.17 -15.89 19.58
CA PHE A 263 0.12 -15.60 18.17
C PHE A 263 0.53 -14.14 17.98
N GLU A 264 -0.20 -13.19 18.54
CA GLU A 264 0.12 -11.77 18.39
C GLU A 264 1.50 -11.45 18.95
N ARG A 265 1.82 -11.89 20.16
CA ARG A 265 3.15 -11.69 20.78
C ARG A 265 4.27 -12.28 19.92
N PHE A 266 4.07 -13.49 19.41
CA PHE A 266 5.06 -14.13 18.55
C PHE A 266 5.27 -13.38 17.23
N LEU A 267 4.17 -12.97 16.58
CA LEU A 267 4.22 -12.17 15.35
C LEU A 267 4.93 -10.83 15.57
N GLU A 268 4.67 -10.18 16.70
CA GLU A 268 5.30 -8.90 17.04
C GLU A 268 6.78 -9.03 17.35
N GLU A 269 7.14 -10.02 18.18
CA GLU A 269 8.53 -10.27 18.55
C GLU A 269 9.40 -10.57 17.32
N LYS A 270 8.89 -11.38 16.40
CA LYS A 270 9.61 -11.82 15.20
C LYS A 270 9.36 -10.90 13.99
N ASN A 271 8.56 -9.84 14.15
CA ASN A 271 8.21 -8.87 13.10
C ASN A 271 7.57 -9.48 11.86
N TYR A 272 6.54 -10.34 12.02
CA TYR A 272 5.72 -10.85 10.92
C TYR A 272 4.44 -10.02 10.75
N GLN A 273 3.99 -9.89 9.50
CA GLN A 273 2.77 -9.16 9.14
C GLN A 273 1.64 -10.07 8.69
N ALA A 274 1.93 -11.35 8.51
CA ALA A 274 0.94 -12.35 8.13
C ALA A 274 1.27 -13.71 8.77
N ILE A 275 0.25 -14.53 8.95
CA ILE A 275 0.36 -15.86 9.52
C ILE A 275 -0.44 -16.86 8.69
N VAL A 276 0.05 -18.08 8.66
CA VAL A 276 -0.62 -19.23 8.04
C VAL A 276 -0.62 -20.40 9.01
N THR A 277 -1.73 -21.09 9.08
CA THR A 277 -1.89 -22.29 9.91
C THR A 277 -2.28 -23.51 9.08
N HIS A 278 -2.14 -24.69 9.68
CA HIS A 278 -2.43 -25.97 9.08
C HIS A 278 -3.46 -26.72 9.92
N PHE A 279 -4.54 -27.22 9.31
CA PHE A 279 -5.62 -27.92 10.05
C PHE A 279 -5.21 -29.28 10.59
N GLY A 280 -4.35 -29.99 9.88
CA GLY A 280 -3.93 -31.35 10.23
C GLY A 280 -2.71 -31.43 11.15
N ASP A 281 -2.10 -30.29 11.50
CA ASP A 281 -0.95 -30.22 12.39
C ASP A 281 -1.07 -29.02 13.33
N LEU A 282 -1.70 -29.28 14.46
CA LEU A 282 -1.95 -28.29 15.51
C LEU A 282 -1.00 -28.45 16.71
N GLY A 283 -0.17 -29.50 16.73
CA GLY A 283 0.69 -29.81 17.88
C GLY A 283 -0.12 -29.92 19.18
N SER A 284 0.28 -29.15 20.19
CA SER A 284 -0.42 -29.07 21.49
C SER A 284 -1.52 -27.99 21.53
N LEU A 285 -1.78 -27.28 20.43
CA LEU A 285 -2.91 -26.34 20.37
C LEU A 285 -4.23 -27.09 20.49
N LYS A 286 -5.07 -26.65 21.42
CA LYS A 286 -6.32 -27.35 21.81
C LYS A 286 -7.48 -27.10 20.85
N GLN A 287 -7.38 -26.09 20.00
CA GLN A 287 -8.43 -25.69 19.06
C GLN A 287 -7.81 -25.10 17.77
N LEU A 288 -8.57 -25.13 16.68
CA LEU A 288 -8.31 -24.29 15.52
C LEU A 288 -8.41 -22.82 15.91
N PRO A 289 -7.54 -21.96 15.40
CA PRO A 289 -7.42 -20.57 15.87
C PRO A 289 -8.46 -19.61 15.25
N GLY A 290 -9.68 -20.05 14.95
CA GLY A 290 -10.66 -19.30 14.15
C GLY A 290 -10.93 -17.88 14.62
N LEU A 291 -11.37 -17.69 15.88
CA LEU A 291 -11.64 -16.37 16.45
C LEU A 291 -10.35 -15.55 16.58
N ALA A 292 -9.27 -16.18 17.04
CA ALA A 292 -7.96 -15.54 17.16
C ALA A 292 -7.50 -14.94 15.82
N ILE A 293 -7.61 -15.70 14.74
CA ILE A 293 -7.23 -15.26 13.39
C ILE A 293 -8.12 -14.11 12.90
N GLN A 294 -9.44 -14.20 13.09
CA GLN A 294 -10.34 -13.10 12.69
C GLN A 294 -9.96 -11.80 13.37
N ARG A 295 -9.63 -11.85 14.65
CA ARG A 295 -9.21 -10.67 15.40
C ARG A 295 -7.84 -10.16 15.00
N LEU A 296 -6.88 -11.04 14.72
CA LEU A 296 -5.59 -10.64 14.15
C LEU A 296 -5.76 -9.96 12.77
N MET A 297 -6.65 -10.52 11.93
CA MET A 297 -6.99 -9.87 10.66
C MET A 297 -7.65 -8.51 10.87
N GLN A 298 -8.50 -8.33 11.88
CA GLN A 298 -9.07 -7.02 12.23
C GLN A 298 -7.96 -6.02 12.65
N LYS A 299 -6.92 -6.50 13.32
CA LYS A 299 -5.73 -5.71 13.68
C LYS A 299 -4.80 -5.43 12.47
N GLY A 300 -5.11 -5.98 11.29
CA GLY A 300 -4.40 -5.72 10.02
C GLY A 300 -3.43 -6.80 9.58
N TYR A 301 -3.30 -7.90 10.31
CA TYR A 301 -2.49 -9.04 9.85
C TYR A 301 -3.12 -9.71 8.63
N GLY A 302 -2.27 -10.30 7.77
CA GLY A 302 -2.71 -11.18 6.72
C GLY A 302 -2.91 -12.61 7.24
N PHE A 303 -3.84 -13.35 6.63
CA PHE A 303 -4.05 -14.75 6.93
C PHE A 303 -4.35 -15.57 5.68
N GLY A 304 -3.87 -16.81 5.66
CA GLY A 304 -4.23 -17.86 4.73
C GLY A 304 -4.38 -19.17 5.47
N GLY A 305 -5.38 -19.96 5.12
CA GLY A 305 -5.55 -21.31 5.65
C GLY A 305 -4.65 -22.32 4.96
N GLU A 306 -4.56 -23.53 5.51
CA GLU A 306 -3.97 -24.70 4.86
C GLU A 306 -2.50 -24.56 4.41
N GLY A 307 -1.77 -23.63 5.01
CA GLY A 307 -0.40 -23.35 4.57
C GLY A 307 -0.29 -22.38 3.40
N ASP A 308 -1.39 -21.78 2.90
CA ASP A 308 -1.36 -20.85 1.76
C ASP A 308 -0.81 -19.46 2.15
N TRP A 309 0.49 -19.40 2.19
CA TRP A 309 1.24 -18.18 2.48
C TRP A 309 1.06 -17.08 1.41
N LYS A 310 0.71 -17.45 0.18
CA LYS A 310 0.44 -16.49 -0.90
C LYS A 310 -0.82 -15.69 -0.60
N THR A 311 -1.88 -16.38 -0.22
CA THR A 311 -3.13 -15.74 0.23
C THR A 311 -2.89 -14.87 1.47
N ALA A 312 -2.10 -15.33 2.44
CA ALA A 312 -1.78 -14.54 3.62
C ALA A 312 -1.07 -13.23 3.28
N ALA A 313 -0.04 -13.27 2.41
CA ALA A 313 0.66 -12.07 1.93
C ALA A 313 -0.30 -11.14 1.17
N MET A 314 -1.12 -11.68 0.27
CA MET A 314 -2.08 -10.90 -0.52
C MET A 314 -3.13 -10.23 0.36
N VAL A 315 -3.68 -10.93 1.35
CA VAL A 315 -4.64 -10.35 2.32
C VAL A 315 -4.01 -9.17 3.05
N ARG A 316 -2.77 -9.30 3.50
CA ARG A 316 -2.04 -8.18 4.12
C ARG A 316 -1.88 -7.01 3.15
N LEU A 317 -1.45 -7.27 1.92
CA LEU A 317 -1.25 -6.25 0.90
C LEU A 317 -2.55 -5.49 0.59
N MET A 318 -3.65 -6.19 0.40
CA MET A 318 -4.95 -5.58 0.13
C MET A 318 -5.46 -4.73 1.30
N LYS A 319 -5.22 -5.16 2.54
CA LYS A 319 -5.55 -4.35 3.73
C LYS A 319 -4.76 -3.05 3.79
N ILE A 320 -3.49 -3.07 3.40
CA ILE A 320 -2.66 -1.86 3.31
C ILE A 320 -3.24 -0.91 2.25
N MET A 321 -3.54 -1.41 1.06
CA MET A 321 -4.11 -0.60 -0.03
C MET A 321 -5.46 -0.01 0.34
N ALA A 322 -6.30 -0.75 1.07
CA ALA A 322 -7.62 -0.31 1.49
C ALA A 322 -7.61 0.65 2.68
N GLN A 323 -6.53 0.74 3.44
CA GLN A 323 -6.46 1.41 4.75
C GLN A 323 -6.99 2.85 4.74
N ASN A 324 -6.70 3.62 3.70
CA ASN A 324 -7.06 5.02 3.57
C ASN A 324 -8.06 5.27 2.42
N THR A 325 -8.69 4.23 1.91
CA THR A 325 -9.73 4.37 0.89
C THR A 325 -11.05 4.70 1.58
N PRO A 326 -11.73 5.81 1.24
CA PRO A 326 -13.04 6.14 1.79
C PRO A 326 -14.01 4.97 1.57
N ASN A 327 -14.70 4.54 2.63
CA ASN A 327 -15.66 3.44 2.61
C ASN A 327 -15.07 2.04 2.28
N ALA A 328 -13.76 1.88 2.20
CA ALA A 328 -13.18 0.57 2.22
C ALA A 328 -13.43 -0.06 3.60
N LYS A 329 -14.58 -0.64 3.76
CA LYS A 329 -14.79 -1.67 4.77
C LYS A 329 -13.86 -2.79 4.34
N GLY A 330 -12.76 -2.95 5.06
CA GLY A 330 -11.78 -3.98 4.76
C GLY A 330 -12.51 -5.30 4.60
N CYS A 331 -12.81 -5.62 3.38
CA CYS A 331 -13.43 -6.86 3.08
C CYS A 331 -12.37 -7.89 3.32
N LEU A 332 -12.61 -8.63 4.27
CA LEU A 332 -12.18 -9.97 4.31
C LEU A 332 -12.50 -10.62 3.03
N LEU A 333 -11.49 -10.69 2.24
CA LEU A 333 -11.45 -11.75 1.29
C LEU A 333 -11.34 -13.04 2.05
N TYR A 334 -12.39 -13.33 2.87
CA TYR A 334 -12.36 -14.49 3.48
C TYR A 334 -13.63 -14.93 3.64
N THR A 335 -13.71 -15.85 3.13
CA THR A 335 -14.52 -16.85 3.65
C THR A 335 -13.79 -18.09 3.53
N SER A 336 -13.43 -18.69 4.46
CA SER A 336 -13.20 -20.02 4.23
C SER A 336 -14.42 -20.77 4.59
N ASP A 337 -14.79 -21.52 3.69
CA ASP A 337 -15.68 -22.63 3.93
C ASP A 337 -15.11 -23.54 5.04
N ALA A 338 -13.82 -23.50 5.26
CA ALA A 338 -13.13 -24.23 6.31
C ALA A 338 -13.36 -23.70 7.73
N ALA A 339 -13.99 -22.55 7.93
CA ALA A 339 -14.38 -22.09 9.25
C ALA A 339 -15.82 -22.52 9.62
N ASP A 340 -16.56 -23.01 8.64
CA ASP A 340 -17.95 -23.44 8.82
C ASP A 340 -18.08 -24.97 9.02
N GLU A 341 -17.00 -25.73 8.83
CA GLU A 341 -16.86 -27.14 9.12
C GLU A 341 -16.10 -27.37 10.46
#